data_ec1e1ecb58c60ac118c5cfbc45a2ee1f
#
_entry.id   ec1e1ecb58c60ac118c5cfbc45a2ee1f
#
_cell.length_a   1.000
_cell.length_b   1.000
_cell.length_c   1.000
_cell.angle_alpha   90.00
_cell.angle_beta   90.00
_cell.angle_gamma   90.00
#
_symmetry.space_group_name_H-M   'P 1'
#
loop_
_entity.id
_entity.type
_entity.pdbx_description
1 polymer ?
#
loop_
_entity_poly.entity_id
_entity_poly.type
_entity_poly.pdbx_seq_one_letter_code
_entity_poly.pdbx_strand_id
1 'polypeptide(L)'
;MSNSILTIDMITRKALEILENNLVLTRNVNRQYDDSFAVEGAKIGSTLRIRLPDRALVTDGAALQVQDDNEQFTTLAVSTQKHIGVNFTTAELTMQLDDFADRVLKPRISQLAASIDADVANSYLTIGNTVGTPGTTPATSAVLLAAQQKLNENAAVMSPRYATVNPAANAGLVEGLKGLFNPTDTISKQFKNGMMGTGVLGYDEINMSQSIKQFTTGSRTATGGTTSAAITTEGATTIAITGAGNAGVVKAGDVFTVADCFQVNPQTRESTGSLFQFVALADVTLNASGAGNVTVAPIYSATQALATVNSLPGNSKAIIFVGTASTQYAQNLVYHKDAITFATADLLLPQGVDMASRQVHNGISLRVVRQYDINNDRLPCRIDVLYGYSTIRPQMAVRMWG
;
A
#
# COMPACT_ATOMS: atom_id res chain seq x y z
N MET A 1 -44.72 20.81 -8.16
CA MET A 1 -43.50 19.99 -7.99
C MET A 1 -43.02 20.19 -6.57
N SER A 2 -42.95 19.14 -5.81
CA SER A 2 -42.47 19.17 -4.42
C SER A 2 -40.99 19.57 -4.45
N ASN A 3 -40.62 20.66 -3.79
CA ASN A 3 -39.21 21.00 -3.58
C ASN A 3 -38.58 19.89 -2.74
N SER A 4 -37.73 19.07 -3.33
CA SER A 4 -36.92 18.12 -2.57
C SER A 4 -35.89 18.94 -1.79
N ILE A 5 -36.14 19.16 -0.50
CA ILE A 5 -35.20 19.82 0.41
C ILE A 5 -33.93 18.94 0.46
N LEU A 6 -32.80 19.58 0.24
CA LEU A 6 -31.50 18.93 0.29
C LEU A 6 -31.25 18.43 1.72
N THR A 7 -31.44 17.12 1.95
CA THR A 7 -31.19 16.53 3.27
C THR A 7 -29.71 16.21 3.42
N ILE A 8 -29.17 16.29 4.65
CA ILE A 8 -27.77 15.98 4.94
C ILE A 8 -27.43 14.53 4.54
N ASP A 9 -28.40 13.63 4.64
CA ASP A 9 -28.20 12.23 4.25
C ASP A 9 -27.99 12.08 2.74
N MET A 10 -28.71 12.84 1.93
CA MET A 10 -28.51 12.85 0.47
C MET A 10 -27.15 13.44 0.11
N ILE A 11 -26.72 14.51 0.78
CA ILE A 11 -25.39 15.11 0.61
C ILE A 11 -24.31 14.10 1.00
N THR A 12 -24.44 13.42 2.14
CA THR A 12 -23.47 12.44 2.64
C THR A 12 -23.35 11.25 1.70
N ARG A 13 -24.48 10.74 1.19
CA ARG A 13 -24.51 9.64 0.22
C ARG A 13 -23.85 10.03 -1.10
N LYS A 14 -24.15 11.22 -1.61
CA LYS A 14 -23.53 11.74 -2.85
C LYS A 14 -22.04 12.00 -2.66
N ALA A 15 -21.64 12.52 -1.52
CA ALA A 15 -20.25 12.72 -1.14
C ALA A 15 -19.47 11.39 -1.11
N LEU A 16 -20.07 10.35 -0.55
CA LEU A 16 -19.47 9.02 -0.47
C LEU A 16 -19.32 8.36 -1.85
N GLU A 17 -20.33 8.49 -2.71
CA GLU A 17 -20.26 8.03 -4.11
C GLU A 17 -19.11 8.73 -4.88
N ILE A 18 -18.99 10.04 -4.74
CA ILE A 18 -17.91 10.80 -5.35
C ILE A 18 -16.54 10.38 -4.80
N LEU A 19 -16.43 10.15 -3.48
CA LEU A 19 -15.21 9.69 -2.84
C LEU A 19 -14.77 8.35 -3.42
N GLU A 20 -15.66 7.37 -3.46
CA GLU A 20 -15.35 6.02 -3.97
C GLU A 20 -14.92 6.02 -5.43
N ASN A 21 -15.60 6.82 -6.27
CA ASN A 21 -15.27 6.93 -7.69
C ASN A 21 -13.91 7.58 -7.96
N ASN A 22 -13.40 8.39 -7.03
CA ASN A 22 -12.09 9.06 -7.17
C ASN A 22 -10.93 8.26 -6.54
N LEU A 23 -11.21 7.22 -5.73
CA LEU A 23 -10.18 6.34 -5.19
C LEU A 23 -9.68 5.40 -6.29
N VAL A 24 -8.37 5.34 -6.48
CA VAL A 24 -7.72 4.48 -7.48
C VAL A 24 -7.06 3.29 -6.79
N LEU A 25 -6.10 3.53 -5.92
CA LEU A 25 -5.35 2.49 -5.21
C LEU A 25 -6.19 1.87 -4.10
N THR A 26 -6.84 2.69 -3.29
CA THR A 26 -7.67 2.26 -2.15
C THR A 26 -8.88 1.44 -2.59
N ARG A 27 -9.38 1.65 -3.81
CA ARG A 27 -10.48 0.84 -4.37
C ARG A 27 -10.08 -0.62 -4.56
N ASN A 28 -8.85 -0.90 -4.91
CA ASN A 28 -8.35 -2.19 -5.34
C ASN A 28 -7.65 -3.01 -4.24
N VAL A 29 -7.51 -2.46 -3.04
CA VAL A 29 -6.98 -3.18 -1.87
C VAL A 29 -8.08 -3.88 -1.07
N ASN A 30 -7.70 -4.73 -0.12
CA ASN A 30 -8.65 -5.36 0.79
C ASN A 30 -9.23 -4.31 1.73
N ARG A 31 -10.55 -4.17 1.72
CA ARG A 31 -11.26 -3.20 2.55
C ARG A 31 -11.94 -3.91 3.71
N GLN A 32 -11.68 -3.45 4.92
CA GLN A 32 -12.31 -3.90 6.15
C GLN A 32 -13.12 -2.75 6.74
N TYR A 33 -14.24 -3.08 7.35
CA TYR A 33 -15.10 -2.13 8.03
C TYR A 33 -15.45 -2.68 9.41
N ASP A 34 -15.35 -1.82 10.42
CA ASP A 34 -15.70 -2.16 11.79
C ASP A 34 -16.71 -1.13 12.32
N ASP A 35 -17.91 -1.58 12.59
CA ASP A 35 -19.02 -0.79 13.13
C ASP A 35 -18.96 -0.66 14.67
N SER A 36 -18.20 -1.50 15.35
CA SER A 36 -18.07 -1.50 16.81
C SER A 36 -17.46 -0.22 17.36
N PHE A 37 -16.64 0.47 16.58
CA PHE A 37 -16.01 1.74 16.94
C PHE A 37 -17.01 2.83 17.37
N ALA A 38 -18.17 2.90 16.71
CA ALA A 38 -19.18 3.89 17.03
C ALA A 38 -20.10 3.48 18.20
N VAL A 39 -20.27 2.17 18.43
CA VAL A 39 -21.21 1.61 19.40
C VAL A 39 -20.55 1.40 20.76
N GLU A 40 -19.35 0.87 20.80
CA GLU A 40 -18.64 0.50 22.03
C GLU A 40 -17.71 1.60 22.57
N GLY A 41 -17.68 2.79 21.93
CA GLY A 41 -16.81 3.88 22.33
C GLY A 41 -15.31 3.58 22.16
N ALA A 42 -14.97 2.71 21.22
CA ALA A 42 -13.58 2.44 20.88
C ALA A 42 -12.83 3.73 20.54
N LYS A 43 -11.67 3.91 21.11
CA LYS A 43 -10.89 5.15 20.95
C LYS A 43 -10.19 5.16 19.58
N ILE A 44 -10.02 6.34 19.01
CA ILE A 44 -9.14 6.54 17.86
C ILE A 44 -7.76 5.95 18.20
N GLY A 45 -7.22 5.10 17.32
CA GLY A 45 -5.98 4.36 17.56
C GLY A 45 -6.16 2.94 18.06
N SER A 46 -7.40 2.46 18.22
CA SER A 46 -7.67 1.03 18.45
C SER A 46 -7.14 0.19 17.30
N THR A 47 -6.66 -0.99 17.63
CA THR A 47 -6.04 -1.91 16.68
C THR A 47 -6.99 -3.04 16.30
N LEU A 48 -7.20 -3.22 15.00
CA LEU A 48 -7.82 -4.42 14.44
C LEU A 48 -6.78 -5.53 14.36
N ARG A 49 -7.13 -6.70 14.85
CA ARG A 49 -6.31 -7.91 14.77
C ARG A 49 -6.71 -8.69 13.51
N ILE A 50 -5.79 -8.83 12.57
CA ILE A 50 -6.00 -9.60 11.35
C ILE A 50 -5.17 -10.87 11.44
N ARG A 51 -5.84 -12.03 11.42
CA ARG A 51 -5.17 -13.33 11.41
C ARG A 51 -4.58 -13.63 10.04
N LEU A 52 -3.37 -14.15 10.02
CA LEU A 52 -2.73 -14.64 8.82
C LEU A 52 -3.01 -16.14 8.66
N PRO A 53 -3.09 -16.67 7.43
CA PRO A 53 -3.20 -18.11 7.22
C PRO A 53 -2.01 -18.84 7.84
N ASP A 54 -2.29 -19.92 8.51
CA ASP A 54 -1.28 -20.81 9.05
C ASP A 54 -0.49 -21.50 7.93
N ARG A 55 0.76 -21.87 8.24
CA ARG A 55 1.66 -22.59 7.35
C ARG A 55 2.22 -23.80 8.07
N ALA A 56 1.96 -24.98 7.52
CA ALA A 56 2.43 -26.23 8.07
C ALA A 56 3.67 -26.78 7.32
N LEU A 57 4.48 -27.59 7.99
CA LEU A 57 5.56 -28.37 7.40
C LEU A 57 5.01 -29.70 6.86
N VAL A 58 5.26 -29.99 5.59
CA VAL A 58 5.04 -31.34 5.08
C VAL A 58 6.20 -32.22 5.50
N THR A 59 5.90 -33.34 6.17
CA THR A 59 6.91 -34.30 6.64
C THR A 59 6.77 -35.61 5.90
N ASP A 60 7.87 -36.18 5.47
CA ASP A 60 7.93 -37.48 4.78
C ASP A 60 7.99 -38.63 5.76
N GLY A 61 7.38 -39.76 5.39
CA GLY A 61 7.45 -41.03 6.16
C GLY A 61 6.12 -41.46 6.76
N ALA A 62 6.08 -42.68 7.26
CA ALA A 62 4.88 -43.29 7.83
C ALA A 62 4.60 -42.85 9.30
N ALA A 63 5.59 -42.30 9.99
CA ALA A 63 5.44 -41.84 11.37
C ALA A 63 4.81 -40.42 11.38
N LEU A 64 3.69 -40.28 12.09
CA LEU A 64 3.04 -38.99 12.30
C LEU A 64 3.95 -38.05 13.13
N GLN A 65 4.25 -36.90 12.59
CA GLN A 65 4.89 -35.79 13.31
C GLN A 65 3.84 -34.69 13.51
N VAL A 66 3.43 -34.52 14.76
CA VAL A 66 2.45 -33.47 15.13
C VAL A 66 3.21 -32.16 15.22
N GLN A 67 2.63 -31.11 14.63
CA GLN A 67 3.13 -29.74 14.68
C GLN A 67 2.14 -28.89 15.47
N ASP A 68 2.67 -27.99 16.30
CA ASP A 68 1.85 -27.02 17.01
C ASP A 68 1.39 -25.93 16.02
N ASP A 69 0.13 -25.54 16.15
CA ASP A 69 -0.46 -24.43 15.39
C ASP A 69 0.08 -23.11 15.95
N ASN A 70 0.73 -22.32 15.11
CA ASN A 70 1.29 -21.01 15.47
C ASN A 70 0.55 -19.91 14.70
N GLU A 71 -0.62 -19.54 15.20
CA GLU A 71 -1.41 -18.46 14.62
C GLU A 71 -0.63 -17.14 14.56
N GLN A 72 -0.28 -16.72 13.35
CA GLN A 72 0.27 -15.40 13.10
C GLN A 72 -0.85 -14.37 12.98
N PHE A 73 -0.63 -13.20 13.54
CA PHE A 73 -1.54 -12.07 13.37
C PHE A 73 -0.77 -10.77 13.11
N THR A 74 -1.39 -9.89 12.37
CA THR A 74 -0.92 -8.52 12.16
C THR A 74 -1.95 -7.55 12.72
N THR A 75 -1.49 -6.45 13.29
CA THR A 75 -2.36 -5.40 13.81
C THR A 75 -2.44 -4.26 12.82
N LEU A 76 -3.66 -3.75 12.63
CA LEU A 76 -3.93 -2.55 11.85
C LEU A 76 -4.50 -1.49 12.78
N ALA A 77 -3.82 -0.36 12.94
CA ALA A 77 -4.30 0.75 13.75
C ALA A 77 -5.17 1.69 12.91
N VAL A 78 -6.38 1.96 13.37
CA VAL A 78 -7.28 2.96 12.77
C VAL A 78 -7.09 4.26 13.53
N SER A 79 -6.14 5.10 13.09
CA SER A 79 -5.69 6.28 13.81
C SER A 79 -5.70 7.56 12.99
N THR A 80 -5.83 7.45 11.66
CA THR A 80 -5.74 8.61 10.78
C THR A 80 -7.11 9.17 10.49
N GLN A 81 -7.37 10.39 10.95
CA GLN A 81 -8.58 11.14 10.61
C GLN A 81 -8.24 12.26 9.64
N LYS A 82 -8.89 12.27 8.49
CA LYS A 82 -8.81 13.38 7.54
C LYS A 82 -10.17 14.05 7.38
N HIS A 83 -10.15 15.35 7.21
CA HIS A 83 -11.37 16.11 7.01
C HIS A 83 -11.18 17.19 5.96
N ILE A 84 -12.31 17.59 5.40
CA ILE A 84 -12.41 18.74 4.54
C ILE A 84 -13.54 19.64 5.02
N GLY A 85 -13.29 20.94 5.11
CA GLY A 85 -14.27 21.94 5.51
C GLY A 85 -14.96 22.53 4.29
N VAL A 86 -16.28 22.68 4.38
CA VAL A 86 -17.11 23.35 3.41
C VAL A 86 -17.94 24.38 4.15
N ASN A 87 -17.99 25.62 3.66
CA ASN A 87 -18.87 26.62 4.20
C ASN A 87 -20.10 26.73 3.28
N PHE A 88 -21.29 26.58 3.83
CA PHE A 88 -22.54 26.71 3.09
C PHE A 88 -23.13 28.07 3.34
N THR A 89 -23.47 28.75 2.27
CA THR A 89 -24.35 29.94 2.35
C THR A 89 -25.81 29.52 2.20
N THR A 90 -26.72 30.35 2.68
CA THR A 90 -28.17 30.11 2.57
C THR A 90 -28.60 29.98 1.10
N ALA A 91 -27.94 30.70 0.18
CA ALA A 91 -28.21 30.62 -1.25
C ALA A 91 -27.82 29.22 -1.84
N GLU A 92 -26.72 28.63 -1.38
CA GLU A 92 -26.26 27.30 -1.85
C GLU A 92 -27.18 26.17 -1.37
N LEU A 93 -27.81 26.32 -0.22
CA LEU A 93 -28.80 25.36 0.30
C LEU A 93 -30.12 25.34 -0.51
N THR A 94 -30.37 26.34 -1.33
CA THR A 94 -31.54 26.40 -2.21
C THR A 94 -31.28 25.80 -3.59
N MET A 95 -30.03 25.41 -3.90
CA MET A 95 -29.65 24.80 -5.19
C MET A 95 -30.15 23.36 -5.31
N GLN A 96 -30.23 22.86 -6.53
CA GLN A 96 -30.46 21.44 -6.78
C GLN A 96 -29.25 20.60 -6.33
N LEU A 97 -29.50 19.37 -5.87
CA LEU A 97 -28.44 18.49 -5.36
C LEU A 97 -27.29 18.24 -6.35
N ASP A 98 -27.64 18.05 -7.62
CA ASP A 98 -26.64 17.75 -8.66
C ASP A 98 -25.74 18.95 -8.95
N ASP A 99 -26.29 20.17 -9.04
CA ASP A 99 -25.54 21.41 -9.22
C ASP A 99 -24.60 21.66 -8.01
N PHE A 100 -25.10 21.41 -6.81
CA PHE A 100 -24.33 21.53 -5.58
C PHE A 100 -23.20 20.48 -5.53
N ALA A 101 -23.49 19.21 -5.89
CA ALA A 101 -22.52 18.15 -5.94
C ALA A 101 -21.38 18.46 -6.93
N ASP A 102 -21.71 18.91 -8.12
CA ASP A 102 -20.70 19.18 -9.16
C ASP A 102 -19.84 20.42 -8.86
N ARG A 103 -20.43 21.47 -8.32
CA ARG A 103 -19.73 22.74 -8.09
C ARG A 103 -18.96 22.80 -6.78
N VAL A 104 -19.45 22.16 -5.72
CA VAL A 104 -18.91 22.29 -4.37
C VAL A 104 -18.31 20.99 -3.84
N LEU A 105 -19.04 19.86 -3.91
CA LEU A 105 -18.59 18.61 -3.30
C LEU A 105 -17.49 17.94 -4.12
N LYS A 106 -17.69 17.77 -5.42
CA LYS A 106 -16.81 17.01 -6.31
C LYS A 106 -15.34 17.45 -6.28
N PRO A 107 -14.99 18.75 -6.43
CA PRO A 107 -13.59 19.17 -6.40
C PRO A 107 -12.94 18.96 -5.02
N ARG A 108 -13.69 19.13 -3.93
CA ARG A 108 -13.17 18.99 -2.57
C ARG A 108 -13.00 17.53 -2.16
N ILE A 109 -13.98 16.70 -2.46
CA ILE A 109 -13.92 15.27 -2.16
C ILE A 109 -12.87 14.56 -3.01
N SER A 110 -12.65 15.02 -4.24
CA SER A 110 -11.55 14.55 -5.09
C SER A 110 -10.17 14.78 -4.45
N GLN A 111 -9.96 15.94 -3.80
CA GLN A 111 -8.73 16.21 -3.04
C GLN A 111 -8.60 15.30 -1.81
N LEU A 112 -9.71 15.03 -1.11
CA LEU A 112 -9.72 14.10 0.03
C LEU A 112 -9.36 12.69 -0.44
N ALA A 113 -9.95 12.22 -1.54
CA ALA A 113 -9.64 10.92 -2.15
C ALA A 113 -8.16 10.81 -2.53
N ALA A 114 -7.62 11.80 -3.22
CA ALA A 114 -6.20 11.84 -3.60
C ALA A 114 -5.28 11.81 -2.37
N SER A 115 -5.66 12.47 -1.28
CA SER A 115 -4.91 12.46 -0.03
C SER A 115 -4.96 11.08 0.66
N ILE A 116 -6.10 10.38 0.64
CA ILE A 116 -6.24 9.02 1.17
C ILE A 116 -5.41 8.04 0.34
N ASP A 117 -5.52 8.08 -0.98
CA ASP A 117 -4.72 7.23 -1.88
C ASP A 117 -3.22 7.48 -1.72
N ALA A 118 -2.80 8.73 -1.50
CA ALA A 118 -1.41 9.07 -1.25
C ALA A 118 -0.88 8.48 0.07
N ASP A 119 -1.73 8.34 1.09
CA ASP A 119 -1.34 7.70 2.34
C ASP A 119 -1.24 6.18 2.14
N VAL A 120 -2.23 5.55 1.51
CA VAL A 120 -2.19 4.11 1.22
C VAL A 120 -1.00 3.77 0.31
N ALA A 121 -0.63 4.66 -0.60
CA ALA A 121 0.57 4.49 -1.42
C ALA A 121 1.87 4.39 -0.59
N ASN A 122 1.93 4.92 0.66
CA ASN A 122 3.08 4.74 1.55
C ASN A 122 3.30 3.28 1.99
N SER A 123 2.39 2.37 1.67
CA SER A 123 2.59 0.93 1.87
C SER A 123 3.87 0.39 1.22
N TYR A 124 4.44 1.10 0.23
CA TYR A 124 5.73 0.73 -0.35
C TYR A 124 6.87 0.63 0.68
N LEU A 125 6.78 1.36 1.79
CA LEU A 125 7.82 1.38 2.84
C LEU A 125 8.07 -0.01 3.47
N THR A 126 7.08 -0.88 3.44
CA THR A 126 7.15 -2.24 4.00
C THR A 126 7.32 -3.33 2.95
N ILE A 127 7.28 -2.98 1.66
CA ILE A 127 7.42 -3.94 0.55
C ILE A 127 8.89 -4.04 0.17
N GLY A 128 9.50 -5.20 0.40
CA GLY A 128 10.89 -5.48 0.03
C GLY A 128 11.08 -5.89 -1.43
N ASN A 129 10.09 -6.54 -2.03
CA ASN A 129 10.19 -7.00 -3.41
C ASN A 129 10.29 -5.83 -4.39
N THR A 130 11.30 -5.86 -5.24
CA THR A 130 11.57 -4.82 -6.25
C THR A 130 11.93 -5.44 -7.58
N VAL A 131 11.52 -4.79 -8.67
CA VAL A 131 11.81 -5.20 -10.04
C VAL A 131 12.15 -3.98 -10.88
N GLY A 132 13.07 -4.14 -11.83
CA GLY A 132 13.54 -3.07 -12.70
C GLY A 132 14.72 -2.31 -12.14
N THR A 133 15.13 -1.27 -12.83
CA THR A 133 16.29 -0.44 -12.47
C THR A 133 15.82 0.87 -11.84
N PRO A 134 16.13 1.14 -10.56
CA PRO A 134 15.75 2.40 -9.91
C PRO A 134 16.24 3.62 -10.69
N GLY A 135 15.36 4.60 -10.87
CA GLY A 135 15.67 5.83 -11.62
C GLY A 135 15.26 5.79 -13.09
N THR A 136 14.87 4.65 -13.61
CA THR A 136 14.31 4.51 -14.95
C THR A 136 12.79 4.39 -14.92
N THR A 137 12.15 4.81 -16.01
CA THR A 137 10.68 4.74 -16.14
C THR A 137 10.31 3.43 -16.82
N PRO A 138 9.35 2.65 -16.29
CA PRO A 138 8.85 1.47 -16.97
C PRO A 138 8.35 1.81 -18.39
N ALA A 139 8.95 1.21 -19.40
CA ALA A 139 8.61 1.46 -20.80
C ALA A 139 8.30 0.18 -21.57
N THR A 140 8.47 -1.00 -20.96
CA THR A 140 8.29 -2.28 -21.63
C THR A 140 7.38 -3.21 -20.83
N SER A 141 6.68 -4.08 -21.53
CA SER A 141 5.89 -5.15 -20.89
C SER A 141 6.76 -6.14 -20.11
N ALA A 142 8.03 -6.24 -20.41
CA ALA A 142 8.97 -7.13 -19.73
C ALA A 142 9.07 -6.83 -18.23
N VAL A 143 9.02 -5.57 -17.84
CA VAL A 143 9.05 -5.17 -16.42
C VAL A 143 7.79 -5.60 -15.67
N LEU A 144 6.62 -5.47 -16.31
CA LEU A 144 5.35 -5.96 -15.75
C LEU A 144 5.35 -7.49 -15.60
N LEU A 145 5.87 -8.22 -16.60
CA LEU A 145 6.02 -9.68 -16.54
C LEU A 145 7.03 -10.11 -15.47
N ALA A 146 8.13 -9.38 -15.29
CA ALA A 146 9.09 -9.64 -14.21
C ALA A 146 8.47 -9.39 -12.83
N ALA A 147 7.60 -8.37 -12.67
CA ALA A 147 6.85 -8.18 -11.44
C ALA A 147 5.85 -9.32 -11.19
N GLN A 148 5.19 -9.82 -12.22
CA GLN A 148 4.32 -10.99 -12.13
C GLN A 148 5.11 -12.26 -11.76
N GLN A 149 6.29 -12.47 -12.36
CA GLN A 149 7.19 -13.56 -12.00
C GLN A 149 7.52 -13.52 -10.51
N LYS A 150 7.91 -12.34 -10.00
CA LYS A 150 8.23 -12.16 -8.57
C LYS A 150 7.04 -12.48 -7.65
N LEU A 151 5.82 -12.13 -8.03
CA LEU A 151 4.61 -12.52 -7.30
C LEU A 151 4.39 -14.04 -7.33
N ASN A 152 4.62 -14.69 -8.47
CA ASN A 152 4.47 -16.14 -8.60
C ASN A 152 5.52 -16.91 -7.78
N GLU A 153 6.77 -16.43 -7.78
CA GLU A 153 7.84 -16.97 -6.92
C GLU A 153 7.48 -16.90 -5.43
N ASN A 154 6.74 -15.87 -5.02
CA ASN A 154 6.23 -15.73 -3.66
C ASN A 154 4.90 -16.49 -3.40
N ALA A 155 4.49 -17.35 -4.33
CA ALA A 155 3.22 -18.08 -4.26
C ALA A 155 1.99 -17.18 -4.05
N ALA A 156 2.00 -15.96 -4.60
CA ALA A 156 0.84 -15.09 -4.58
C ALA A 156 -0.26 -15.64 -5.50
N VAL A 157 -1.51 -15.56 -5.06
CA VAL A 157 -2.67 -16.00 -5.84
C VAL A 157 -2.72 -15.23 -7.17
N MET A 158 -3.18 -15.91 -8.25
CA MET A 158 -3.14 -15.38 -9.61
C MET A 158 -4.11 -14.21 -9.84
N SER A 159 -5.24 -14.17 -9.15
CA SER A 159 -6.28 -13.14 -9.27
C SER A 159 -6.98 -12.93 -7.93
N PRO A 160 -7.36 -11.70 -7.57
CA PRO A 160 -7.19 -10.46 -8.33
C PRO A 160 -5.82 -9.79 -8.10
N ARG A 161 -5.13 -9.42 -9.18
CA ARG A 161 -3.87 -8.66 -9.17
C ARG A 161 -4.03 -7.32 -9.84
N TYR A 162 -3.45 -6.29 -9.24
CA TYR A 162 -3.54 -4.91 -9.70
C TYR A 162 -2.15 -4.29 -9.87
N ALA A 163 -2.05 -3.38 -10.81
CA ALA A 163 -0.89 -2.52 -10.93
C ALA A 163 -1.33 -1.05 -10.87
N THR A 164 -0.66 -0.26 -10.03
CA THR A 164 -0.87 1.18 -9.96
C THR A 164 0.42 1.88 -10.30
N VAL A 165 0.40 2.65 -11.38
CA VAL A 165 1.58 3.29 -11.98
C VAL A 165 1.43 4.81 -12.01
N ASN A 166 2.55 5.51 -12.00
CA ASN A 166 2.56 6.96 -12.17
C ASN A 166 2.31 7.36 -13.64
N PRO A 167 1.93 8.61 -13.94
CA PRO A 167 1.64 9.06 -15.29
C PRO A 167 2.79 8.83 -16.30
N ALA A 168 4.04 9.01 -15.87
CA ALA A 168 5.20 8.78 -16.73
C ALA A 168 5.37 7.31 -17.10
N ALA A 169 5.22 6.39 -16.13
CA ALA A 169 5.27 4.96 -16.38
C ALA A 169 4.12 4.50 -17.27
N ASN A 170 2.90 5.04 -17.06
CA ASN A 170 1.77 4.73 -17.92
C ASN A 170 2.03 5.15 -19.38
N ALA A 171 2.55 6.35 -19.60
CA ALA A 171 2.91 6.81 -20.95
C ALA A 171 3.99 5.92 -21.60
N GLY A 172 5.04 5.55 -20.84
CA GLY A 172 6.10 4.67 -21.32
C GLY A 172 5.60 3.27 -21.68
N LEU A 173 4.72 2.68 -20.85
CA LEU A 173 4.15 1.37 -21.10
C LEU A 173 3.22 1.37 -22.32
N VAL A 174 2.38 2.39 -22.49
CA VAL A 174 1.52 2.53 -23.67
C VAL A 174 2.35 2.68 -24.95
N GLU A 175 3.41 3.49 -24.93
CA GLU A 175 4.34 3.63 -26.07
C GLU A 175 5.07 2.31 -26.36
N GLY A 176 5.50 1.58 -25.34
CA GLY A 176 6.16 0.27 -25.49
C GLY A 176 5.29 -0.82 -26.12
N LEU A 177 3.98 -0.70 -26.01
CA LEU A 177 3.02 -1.63 -26.64
C LEU A 177 2.63 -1.25 -28.08
N LYS A 178 3.09 -0.10 -28.57
CA LYS A 178 2.78 0.43 -29.91
C LYS A 178 3.05 -0.53 -31.07
N GLY A 179 4.05 -1.41 -30.94
CA GLY A 179 4.38 -2.43 -31.94
C GLY A 179 3.45 -3.65 -31.98
N LEU A 180 2.57 -3.81 -30.99
CA LEU A 180 1.65 -4.96 -30.85
C LEU A 180 0.26 -4.68 -31.43
N PHE A 181 0.13 -3.68 -32.30
CA PHE A 181 -1.15 -3.28 -32.90
C PHE A 181 -1.78 -4.41 -33.72
N ASN A 182 -2.58 -5.22 -33.05
CA ASN A 182 -3.62 -6.01 -33.70
C ASN A 182 -4.96 -5.28 -33.44
N PRO A 183 -5.87 -5.19 -34.43
CA PRO A 183 -7.13 -4.43 -34.29
C PRO A 183 -8.18 -5.16 -33.45
N THR A 184 -7.79 -5.70 -32.29
CA THR A 184 -8.72 -6.23 -31.30
C THR A 184 -9.26 -5.07 -30.47
N ASP A 185 -10.52 -5.12 -30.11
CA ASP A 185 -11.26 -4.07 -29.40
C ASP A 185 -10.54 -3.56 -28.13
N THR A 186 -9.87 -4.44 -27.41
CA THR A 186 -9.17 -4.11 -26.16
C THR A 186 -7.94 -3.23 -26.41
N ILE A 187 -7.10 -3.59 -27.38
CA ILE A 187 -5.88 -2.84 -27.74
C ILE A 187 -6.25 -1.49 -28.36
N SER A 188 -7.28 -1.45 -29.17
CA SER A 188 -7.80 -0.19 -29.75
C SER A 188 -8.29 0.78 -28.69
N LYS A 189 -9.00 0.28 -27.66
CA LYS A 189 -9.45 1.10 -26.52
C LYS A 189 -8.29 1.60 -25.66
N GLN A 190 -7.29 0.76 -25.40
CA GLN A 190 -6.08 1.12 -24.67
C GLN A 190 -5.34 2.28 -25.34
N PHE A 191 -5.14 2.20 -26.64
CA PHE A 191 -4.49 3.25 -27.41
C PHE A 191 -5.31 4.54 -27.45
N LYS A 192 -6.62 4.46 -27.68
CA LYS A 192 -7.50 5.63 -27.71
C LYS A 192 -7.59 6.36 -26.39
N ASN A 193 -7.58 5.62 -25.29
CA ASN A 193 -7.75 6.18 -23.94
C ASN A 193 -6.41 6.48 -23.25
N GLY A 194 -5.26 6.07 -23.83
CA GLY A 194 -3.95 6.23 -23.21
C GLY A 194 -3.81 5.48 -21.88
N MET A 195 -4.56 4.38 -21.69
CA MET A 195 -4.55 3.56 -20.47
C MET A 195 -4.37 2.09 -20.83
N MET A 196 -3.66 1.36 -19.96
CA MET A 196 -3.41 -0.08 -20.17
C MET A 196 -4.68 -0.94 -20.05
N GLY A 197 -5.64 -0.54 -19.21
CA GLY A 197 -6.94 -1.18 -19.09
C GLY A 197 -6.98 -2.43 -18.22
N THR A 198 -7.95 -3.30 -18.50
CA THR A 198 -8.28 -4.50 -17.71
C THR A 198 -7.90 -5.78 -18.44
N GLY A 199 -7.52 -6.83 -17.68
CA GLY A 199 -7.24 -8.17 -18.21
C GLY A 199 -5.99 -8.26 -19.10
N VAL A 200 -4.93 -7.50 -18.80
CA VAL A 200 -3.71 -7.41 -19.59
C VAL A 200 -2.51 -7.96 -18.82
N LEU A 201 -1.69 -8.78 -19.47
CA LEU A 201 -0.43 -9.32 -18.92
C LEU A 201 -0.60 -10.02 -17.56
N GLY A 202 -1.76 -10.65 -17.31
CA GLY A 202 -2.05 -11.35 -16.06
C GLY A 202 -2.43 -10.44 -14.89
N TYR A 203 -2.77 -9.18 -15.16
CA TYR A 203 -3.34 -8.25 -14.20
C TYR A 203 -4.82 -8.02 -14.50
N ASP A 204 -5.64 -7.97 -13.45
CA ASP A 204 -7.07 -7.67 -13.59
C ASP A 204 -7.27 -6.20 -14.00
N GLU A 205 -6.50 -5.28 -13.42
CA GLU A 205 -6.48 -3.88 -13.82
C GLU A 205 -5.09 -3.26 -13.69
N ILE A 206 -4.75 -2.40 -14.64
CA ILE A 206 -3.57 -1.52 -14.58
C ILE A 206 -4.09 -0.09 -14.56
N ASN A 207 -3.93 0.56 -13.42
CA ASN A 207 -4.46 1.89 -13.15
C ASN A 207 -3.34 2.93 -13.08
N MET A 208 -3.62 4.12 -13.62
CA MET A 208 -2.76 5.28 -13.45
C MET A 208 -3.21 6.08 -12.22
N SER A 209 -2.28 6.45 -11.35
CA SER A 209 -2.54 7.34 -10.23
C SER A 209 -1.49 8.44 -10.14
N GLN A 210 -1.94 9.67 -9.93
CA GLN A 210 -1.07 10.81 -9.63
C GLN A 210 -0.58 10.79 -8.17
N SER A 211 -1.24 10.00 -7.31
CA SER A 211 -0.92 9.89 -5.87
C SER A 211 0.24 8.96 -5.58
N ILE A 212 0.87 8.36 -6.60
CA ILE A 212 2.06 7.53 -6.44
C ILE A 212 3.19 8.34 -5.82
N LYS A 213 3.73 7.81 -4.71
CA LYS A 213 4.78 8.48 -3.95
C LYS A 213 6.14 8.36 -4.63
N GLN A 214 6.94 9.37 -4.38
CA GLN A 214 8.37 9.33 -4.67
C GLN A 214 9.13 9.09 -3.36
N PHE A 215 10.04 8.14 -3.39
CA PHE A 215 10.89 7.80 -2.25
C PHE A 215 12.31 8.29 -2.49
N THR A 216 12.86 8.99 -1.52
CA THR A 216 14.27 9.39 -1.52
C THR A 216 15.06 8.41 -0.66
N THR A 217 15.95 7.64 -1.28
CA THR A 217 16.83 6.69 -0.60
C THR A 217 17.72 7.36 0.45
N GLY A 218 18.17 6.57 1.41
CA GLY A 218 19.12 7.05 2.41
C GLY A 218 20.48 7.46 1.82
N SER A 219 21.29 8.16 2.61
CA SER A 219 22.66 8.57 2.23
C SER A 219 23.71 7.46 2.37
N ARG A 220 23.26 6.21 2.62
CA ARG A 220 24.09 5.01 2.68
C ARG A 220 24.79 4.77 1.33
N THR A 221 25.95 4.10 1.31
CA THR A 221 26.57 3.66 0.03
C THR A 221 25.76 2.50 -0.58
N ALA A 222 25.70 2.43 -1.91
CA ALA A 222 25.00 1.36 -2.60
C ALA A 222 25.68 0.00 -2.45
N THR A 223 27.00 -0.01 -2.43
CA THR A 223 27.86 -1.20 -2.38
C THR A 223 28.98 -1.02 -1.35
N GLY A 224 29.61 -2.12 -0.95
CA GLY A 224 30.75 -2.12 -0.02
C GLY A 224 30.39 -2.40 1.43
N GLY A 225 29.10 -2.42 1.78
CA GLY A 225 28.64 -2.87 3.09
C GLY A 225 28.69 -4.39 3.23
N THR A 226 28.90 -4.86 4.46
CA THR A 226 28.84 -6.29 4.82
C THR A 226 28.05 -6.47 6.10
N THR A 227 27.56 -7.70 6.34
CA THR A 227 27.03 -8.08 7.66
C THR A 227 28.14 -8.10 8.69
N SER A 228 27.94 -7.51 9.86
CA SER A 228 28.94 -7.48 10.93
C SER A 228 28.80 -8.63 11.92
N ALA A 229 27.71 -9.38 11.87
CA ALA A 229 27.45 -10.57 12.68
C ALA A 229 26.54 -11.54 11.91
N ALA A 230 26.69 -12.83 12.20
CA ALA A 230 25.77 -13.85 11.71
C ALA A 230 24.48 -13.83 12.51
N ILE A 231 23.34 -14.05 11.84
CA ILE A 231 22.06 -14.31 12.49
C ILE A 231 21.96 -15.80 12.78
N THR A 232 21.79 -16.16 14.03
CA THR A 232 21.69 -17.54 14.50
C THR A 232 20.31 -17.90 15.03
N THR A 233 19.43 -16.90 15.18
CA THR A 233 18.09 -17.09 15.77
C THR A 233 17.03 -16.91 14.68
N GLU A 234 16.12 -17.88 14.58
CA GLU A 234 14.96 -17.79 13.71
C GLU A 234 14.00 -16.67 14.17
N GLY A 235 13.40 -15.98 13.22
CA GLY A 235 12.52 -14.85 13.51
C GLY A 235 13.25 -13.56 13.91
N ALA A 236 14.58 -13.49 13.70
CA ALA A 236 15.34 -12.27 13.93
C ALA A 236 14.79 -11.11 13.08
N THR A 237 14.69 -9.93 13.70
CA THR A 237 14.17 -8.71 13.08
C THR A 237 15.24 -7.65 12.85
N THR A 238 16.51 -7.98 13.05
CA THR A 238 17.61 -7.01 12.97
C THR A 238 18.79 -7.65 12.24
N ILE A 239 19.34 -6.91 11.28
CA ILE A 239 20.58 -7.24 10.58
C ILE A 239 21.63 -6.21 10.96
N ALA A 240 22.71 -6.67 11.60
CA ALA A 240 23.86 -5.83 11.91
C ALA A 240 24.73 -5.67 10.66
N ILE A 241 24.98 -4.42 10.23
CA ILE A 241 25.74 -4.08 9.04
C ILE A 241 26.97 -3.22 9.37
N THR A 242 27.97 -3.22 8.50
CA THR A 242 29.15 -2.35 8.57
C THR A 242 29.63 -1.99 7.18
N GLY A 243 30.41 -0.92 7.05
CA GLY A 243 30.94 -0.48 5.75
C GLY A 243 29.93 0.11 4.78
N ALA A 244 28.70 0.36 5.22
CA ALA A 244 27.62 0.87 4.38
C ALA A 244 27.61 2.41 4.22
N GLY A 245 28.75 3.07 4.41
CA GLY A 245 28.93 4.52 4.27
C GLY A 245 29.16 5.21 5.61
N ASN A 246 30.20 6.06 5.63
CA ASN A 246 30.59 6.80 6.83
C ASN A 246 29.47 7.78 7.25
N ALA A 247 28.95 7.61 8.47
CA ALA A 247 27.83 8.39 9.00
C ALA A 247 26.62 8.54 8.07
N GLY A 248 26.43 7.56 7.17
CA GLY A 248 25.28 7.51 6.28
C GLY A 248 23.99 7.18 7.00
N VAL A 249 22.87 7.37 6.34
CA VAL A 249 21.55 7.02 6.86
C VAL A 249 20.93 5.95 5.98
N VAL A 250 20.48 4.85 6.57
CA VAL A 250 19.55 3.91 5.95
C VAL A 250 18.14 4.35 6.32
N LYS A 251 17.32 4.68 5.33
CA LYS A 251 15.95 5.12 5.57
C LYS A 251 14.97 3.95 5.57
N ALA A 252 13.89 4.10 6.33
CA ALA A 252 12.74 3.24 6.22
C ALA A 252 12.26 3.18 4.77
N GLY A 253 12.14 1.97 4.22
CA GLY A 253 11.83 1.76 2.80
C GLY A 253 13.06 1.53 1.91
N ASP A 254 14.30 1.71 2.37
CA ASP A 254 15.49 1.26 1.63
C ASP A 254 15.47 -0.26 1.49
N VAL A 255 15.74 -0.75 0.29
CA VAL A 255 15.82 -2.19 -0.01
C VAL A 255 17.26 -2.60 -0.22
N PHE A 256 17.63 -3.76 0.29
CA PHE A 256 18.97 -4.33 0.13
C PHE A 256 18.95 -5.85 0.04
N THR A 257 19.97 -6.41 -0.51
CA THR A 257 20.20 -7.86 -0.56
C THR A 257 21.44 -8.22 0.23
N VAL A 258 21.46 -9.44 0.76
CA VAL A 258 22.64 -10.04 1.44
C VAL A 258 23.08 -11.22 0.62
N ALA A 259 24.39 -11.33 0.36
CA ALA A 259 24.97 -12.43 -0.40
C ALA A 259 24.63 -13.78 0.26
N ASP A 260 24.39 -14.80 -0.56
CA ASP A 260 24.02 -16.18 -0.18
C ASP A 260 22.66 -16.33 0.51
N CYS A 261 21.90 -15.25 0.68
CA CYS A 261 20.53 -15.31 1.18
C CYS A 261 19.54 -15.30 0.00
N PHE A 262 19.17 -16.48 -0.48
CA PHE A 262 18.23 -16.62 -1.59
C PHE A 262 16.79 -16.67 -1.08
N GLN A 263 15.91 -16.10 -1.88
CA GLN A 263 14.48 -16.18 -1.64
C GLN A 263 13.98 -17.61 -1.78
N VAL A 264 13.08 -18.01 -0.90
CA VAL A 264 12.47 -19.35 -0.88
C VAL A 264 10.99 -19.22 -1.26
N ASN A 265 10.52 -20.12 -2.11
CA ASN A 265 9.10 -20.22 -2.39
C ASN A 265 8.36 -20.74 -1.15
N PRO A 266 7.34 -20.05 -0.65
CA PRO A 266 6.65 -20.43 0.59
C PRO A 266 5.95 -21.79 0.57
N GLN A 267 5.63 -22.33 -0.61
CA GLN A 267 4.95 -23.62 -0.78
C GLN A 267 5.92 -24.77 -0.96
N THR A 268 6.87 -24.64 -1.91
CA THR A 268 7.85 -25.72 -2.20
C THR A 268 9.06 -25.70 -1.27
N ARG A 269 9.35 -24.56 -0.65
CA ARG A 269 10.53 -24.29 0.19
C ARG A 269 11.85 -24.40 -0.52
N GLU A 270 11.83 -24.49 -1.82
CA GLU A 270 13.03 -24.45 -2.63
C GLU A 270 13.45 -23.01 -2.94
N SER A 271 14.75 -22.84 -3.10
CA SER A 271 15.32 -21.55 -3.51
C SER A 271 14.84 -21.17 -4.90
N THR A 272 14.41 -19.93 -5.08
CA THR A 272 14.06 -19.37 -6.40
C THR A 272 15.29 -18.99 -7.23
N GLY A 273 16.51 -19.08 -6.68
CA GLY A 273 17.75 -18.63 -7.31
C GLY A 273 17.96 -17.12 -7.27
N SER A 274 16.97 -16.35 -6.84
CA SER A 274 17.07 -14.89 -6.66
C SER A 274 17.44 -14.54 -5.22
N LEU A 275 18.30 -13.54 -5.00
CA LEU A 275 18.59 -13.05 -3.65
C LEU A 275 17.33 -12.47 -3.01
N PHE A 276 17.15 -12.75 -1.71
CA PHE A 276 16.06 -12.17 -0.95
C PHE A 276 16.26 -10.66 -0.77
N GLN A 277 15.23 -9.89 -0.97
CA GLN A 277 15.23 -8.44 -0.87
C GLN A 277 14.68 -8.02 0.49
N PHE A 278 15.57 -7.59 1.38
CA PHE A 278 15.22 -7.05 2.69
C PHE A 278 14.81 -5.59 2.56
N VAL A 279 13.83 -5.16 3.38
CA VAL A 279 13.44 -3.75 3.48
C VAL A 279 13.73 -3.25 4.88
N ALA A 280 14.35 -2.07 4.99
CA ALA A 280 14.53 -1.38 6.25
C ALA A 280 13.17 -0.82 6.72
N LEU A 281 12.76 -1.17 7.94
CA LEU A 281 11.48 -0.76 8.52
C LEU A 281 11.59 0.52 9.37
N ALA A 282 12.80 0.94 9.69
CA ALA A 282 13.07 2.14 10.47
C ALA A 282 14.32 2.86 9.96
N ASP A 283 14.38 4.16 10.21
CA ASP A 283 15.57 4.95 9.92
C ASP A 283 16.71 4.58 10.87
N VAL A 284 17.90 4.38 10.30
CA VAL A 284 19.11 4.04 11.04
C VAL A 284 20.25 4.97 10.62
N THR A 285 20.80 5.72 11.57
CA THR A 285 22.03 6.50 11.35
C THR A 285 23.23 5.59 11.62
N LEU A 286 24.07 5.42 10.61
CA LEU A 286 25.28 4.64 10.69
C LEU A 286 26.38 5.44 11.41
N ASN A 287 27.27 4.73 12.11
CA ASN A 287 28.42 5.34 12.76
C ASN A 287 29.54 5.69 11.74
N ALA A 288 30.68 6.18 12.22
CA ALA A 288 31.83 6.57 11.40
C ALA A 288 32.43 5.41 10.58
N SER A 289 32.23 4.16 10.95
CA SER A 289 32.62 2.97 10.17
C SER A 289 31.51 2.44 9.28
N GLY A 290 30.41 3.16 9.14
CA GLY A 290 29.26 2.70 8.38
C GLY A 290 28.54 1.52 9.01
N ALA A 291 28.61 1.37 10.34
CA ALA A 291 27.99 0.28 11.06
C ALA A 291 26.67 0.74 11.74
N GLY A 292 25.72 -0.17 11.77
CA GLY A 292 24.41 0.05 12.40
C GLY A 292 23.56 -1.22 12.38
N ASN A 293 22.48 -1.19 13.12
CA ASN A 293 21.51 -2.29 13.18
C ASN A 293 20.25 -1.93 12.40
N VAL A 294 20.05 -2.57 11.25
CA VAL A 294 18.89 -2.34 10.40
C VAL A 294 17.74 -3.24 10.81
N THR A 295 16.61 -2.63 11.14
CA THR A 295 15.38 -3.36 11.47
C THR A 295 14.70 -3.83 10.18
N VAL A 296 14.39 -5.12 10.11
CA VAL A 296 13.74 -5.78 8.97
C VAL A 296 12.56 -6.63 9.44
N ALA A 297 11.77 -7.15 8.50
CA ALA A 297 10.75 -8.15 8.81
C ALA A 297 11.38 -9.44 9.37
N PRO A 298 10.66 -10.22 10.18
CA PRO A 298 11.19 -11.47 10.74
C PRO A 298 11.73 -12.42 9.66
N ILE A 299 12.92 -12.95 9.88
CA ILE A 299 13.67 -13.79 8.95
C ILE A 299 13.60 -15.25 9.41
N TYR A 300 13.18 -16.14 8.51
CA TYR A 300 13.10 -17.57 8.79
C TYR A 300 13.81 -18.36 7.69
N SER A 301 14.62 -19.36 8.10
CA SER A 301 15.27 -20.26 7.16
C SER A 301 14.31 -21.25 6.52
N ALA A 302 14.76 -21.96 5.48
CA ALA A 302 13.94 -22.95 4.77
C ALA A 302 13.47 -24.12 5.64
N THR A 303 14.08 -24.33 6.81
CA THR A 303 13.70 -25.39 7.77
C THR A 303 12.43 -25.04 8.56
N GLN A 304 12.01 -23.79 8.58
CA GLN A 304 10.85 -23.32 9.33
C GLN A 304 9.57 -23.28 8.49
N ALA A 305 8.41 -23.41 9.13
CA ALA A 305 7.11 -23.29 8.46
C ALA A 305 6.94 -21.92 7.77
N LEU A 306 7.46 -20.87 8.37
CA LEU A 306 7.40 -19.48 7.87
C LEU A 306 8.61 -19.11 6.99
N ALA A 307 9.24 -20.07 6.33
CA ALA A 307 10.45 -19.86 5.53
C ALA A 307 10.36 -18.62 4.62
N THR A 308 11.38 -17.79 4.69
CA THR A 308 11.56 -16.59 3.84
C THR A 308 12.86 -16.67 3.02
N VAL A 309 13.91 -17.24 3.60
CA VAL A 309 15.24 -17.39 3.00
C VAL A 309 15.72 -18.84 3.06
N ASN A 310 16.62 -19.22 2.14
CA ASN A 310 17.26 -20.54 2.15
C ASN A 310 18.11 -20.78 3.40
N SER A 311 18.83 -19.75 3.84
CA SER A 311 19.68 -19.72 5.02
C SER A 311 19.70 -18.34 5.65
N LEU A 312 19.85 -18.30 6.99
CA LEU A 312 19.99 -17.03 7.70
C LEU A 312 21.26 -16.28 7.28
N PRO A 313 21.23 -14.92 7.28
CA PRO A 313 22.39 -14.10 6.95
C PRO A 313 23.62 -14.45 7.79
N GLY A 314 24.68 -14.88 7.11
CA GLY A 314 25.98 -15.16 7.74
C GLY A 314 26.77 -13.89 8.06
N ASN A 315 27.90 -14.06 8.77
CA ASN A 315 28.84 -12.97 9.04
C ASN A 315 29.65 -12.60 7.77
N SER A 316 30.05 -11.34 7.64
CA SER A 316 30.90 -10.82 6.54
C SER A 316 30.33 -11.07 5.15
N LYS A 317 29.00 -11.16 5.02
CA LYS A 317 28.34 -11.30 3.72
C LYS A 317 28.11 -9.93 3.09
N ALA A 318 28.42 -9.80 1.79
CA ALA A 318 28.26 -8.57 1.06
C ALA A 318 26.81 -8.09 1.04
N ILE A 319 26.61 -6.80 1.23
CA ILE A 319 25.32 -6.12 1.17
C ILE A 319 25.29 -5.19 -0.04
N ILE A 320 24.20 -5.25 -0.81
CA ILE A 320 23.98 -4.36 -1.94
C ILE A 320 22.61 -3.71 -1.74
N PHE A 321 22.61 -2.38 -1.64
CA PHE A 321 21.39 -1.59 -1.59
C PHE A 321 20.86 -1.32 -2.99
N VAL A 322 19.55 -1.39 -3.14
CA VAL A 322 18.85 -1.08 -4.38
C VAL A 322 18.78 0.43 -4.56
N GLY A 323 19.25 0.92 -5.71
CA GLY A 323 19.27 2.33 -6.05
C GLY A 323 20.45 3.12 -5.48
N THR A 324 20.67 4.29 -6.05
CA THR A 324 21.74 5.22 -5.69
C THR A 324 21.39 5.97 -4.39
N ALA A 325 22.39 6.36 -3.62
CA ALA A 325 22.24 7.14 -2.39
C ALA A 325 21.57 8.50 -2.66
N SER A 326 20.74 8.96 -1.73
CA SER A 326 20.10 10.29 -1.72
C SER A 326 19.38 10.63 -3.04
N THR A 327 18.88 9.61 -3.74
CA THR A 327 18.20 9.78 -5.03
C THR A 327 16.72 9.47 -4.91
N GLN A 328 15.90 10.24 -5.62
CA GLN A 328 14.47 10.14 -5.59
C GLN A 328 13.94 9.25 -6.72
N TYR A 329 13.09 8.29 -6.38
CA TYR A 329 12.48 7.32 -7.31
C TYR A 329 10.98 7.22 -7.12
N ALA A 330 10.22 7.18 -8.22
CA ALA A 330 8.79 6.89 -8.18
C ALA A 330 8.56 5.43 -7.76
N GLN A 331 7.56 5.20 -6.90
CA GLN A 331 7.25 3.89 -6.33
C GLN A 331 5.97 3.32 -6.98
N ASN A 332 6.09 2.82 -8.21
CA ASN A 332 4.98 2.10 -8.84
C ASN A 332 4.75 0.78 -8.11
N LEU A 333 3.49 0.41 -7.89
CA LEU A 333 3.10 -0.75 -7.11
C LEU A 333 2.36 -1.77 -7.97
N VAL A 334 2.77 -3.01 -7.84
CA VAL A 334 2.08 -4.19 -8.34
C VAL A 334 1.73 -5.05 -7.14
N TYR A 335 0.48 -5.43 -6.98
CA TYR A 335 0.03 -6.11 -5.76
C TYR A 335 -1.18 -7.01 -5.99
N HIS A 336 -1.29 -8.04 -5.16
CA HIS A 336 -2.54 -8.78 -4.98
C HIS A 336 -3.45 -8.01 -4.02
N LYS A 337 -4.77 -8.11 -4.17
CA LYS A 337 -5.76 -7.43 -3.34
C LYS A 337 -5.49 -7.54 -1.84
N ASP A 338 -5.12 -8.75 -1.37
CA ASP A 338 -4.89 -9.03 0.05
C ASP A 338 -3.48 -8.66 0.55
N ALA A 339 -2.64 -8.03 -0.28
CA ALA A 339 -1.33 -7.56 0.15
C ALA A 339 -1.44 -6.38 1.11
N ILE A 340 -2.34 -5.46 0.80
CA ILE A 340 -2.58 -4.23 1.54
C ILE A 340 -4.01 -4.25 2.04
N THR A 341 -4.22 -3.92 3.30
CA THR A 341 -5.54 -3.79 3.89
C THR A 341 -5.77 -2.34 4.31
N PHE A 342 -6.92 -1.84 3.90
CA PHE A 342 -7.46 -0.54 4.30
C PHE A 342 -8.68 -0.77 5.18
N ALA A 343 -8.73 -0.13 6.32
CA ALA A 343 -9.87 -0.22 7.23
C ALA A 343 -10.42 1.16 7.51
N THR A 344 -11.75 1.29 7.51
CA THR A 344 -12.42 2.47 8.02
C THR A 344 -13.22 2.14 9.27
N ALA A 345 -13.38 3.12 10.12
CA ALA A 345 -14.20 3.00 11.32
C ALA A 345 -15.19 4.17 11.40
N ASP A 346 -16.29 3.89 12.06
CA ASP A 346 -17.32 4.88 12.27
C ASP A 346 -16.90 5.96 13.27
N LEU A 347 -17.05 7.21 12.86
CA LEU A 347 -16.94 8.34 13.77
C LEU A 347 -18.27 8.56 14.50
N LEU A 348 -18.19 8.84 15.79
CA LEU A 348 -19.35 9.15 16.62
C LEU A 348 -20.07 10.40 16.07
N LEU A 349 -21.39 10.33 16.00
CA LEU A 349 -22.19 11.49 15.64
C LEU A 349 -22.31 12.42 16.85
N PRO A 350 -21.87 13.69 16.76
CA PRO A 350 -22.00 14.62 17.87
C PRO A 350 -23.48 14.96 18.12
N GLN A 351 -23.85 15.07 19.39
CA GLN A 351 -25.16 15.56 19.81
C GLN A 351 -25.13 17.08 19.95
N GLY A 352 -26.26 17.75 19.70
CA GLY A 352 -26.38 19.21 19.84
C GLY A 352 -25.82 20.01 18.66
N VAL A 353 -25.58 19.40 17.54
CA VAL A 353 -25.26 20.07 16.25
C VAL A 353 -26.52 20.25 15.41
N ASP A 354 -26.50 21.22 14.49
CA ASP A 354 -27.62 21.48 13.58
C ASP A 354 -27.96 20.24 12.73
N MET A 355 -26.96 19.62 12.12
CA MET A 355 -27.12 18.40 11.35
C MET A 355 -25.87 17.53 11.40
N ALA A 356 -26.06 16.22 11.57
CA ALA A 356 -25.00 15.22 11.44
C ALA A 356 -25.53 13.98 10.72
N SER A 357 -24.75 13.45 9.79
CA SER A 357 -25.06 12.21 9.07
C SER A 357 -23.80 11.38 8.88
N ARG A 358 -23.95 10.07 8.90
CA ARG A 358 -22.92 9.10 8.60
C ARG A 358 -23.49 8.08 7.63
N GLN A 359 -22.72 7.79 6.60
CA GLN A 359 -23.07 6.78 5.59
C GLN A 359 -21.88 5.86 5.37
N VAL A 360 -22.18 4.59 5.13
CA VAL A 360 -21.18 3.56 4.82
C VAL A 360 -21.51 2.94 3.47
N HIS A 361 -20.51 2.81 2.62
CA HIS A 361 -20.64 2.12 1.34
C HIS A 361 -19.34 1.41 1.00
N ASN A 362 -19.43 0.15 0.60
CA ASN A 362 -18.28 -0.68 0.21
C ASN A 362 -17.10 -0.65 1.22
N GLY A 363 -17.39 -0.64 2.52
CA GLY A 363 -16.38 -0.61 3.56
C GLY A 363 -15.69 0.74 3.75
N ILE A 364 -16.27 1.83 3.27
CA ILE A 364 -15.82 3.20 3.54
C ILE A 364 -16.90 3.93 4.32
N SER A 365 -16.55 4.43 5.50
CA SER A 365 -17.42 5.25 6.36
C SER A 365 -17.08 6.72 6.20
N LEU A 366 -18.09 7.54 5.93
CA LEU A 366 -17.96 8.98 5.80
C LEU A 366 -18.98 9.68 6.71
N ARG A 367 -18.50 10.63 7.49
CA ARG A 367 -19.34 11.46 8.36
C ARG A 367 -19.38 12.89 7.84
N VAL A 368 -20.57 13.48 7.84
CA VAL A 368 -20.79 14.90 7.53
C VAL A 368 -21.45 15.55 8.75
N VAL A 369 -20.87 16.62 9.24
CA VAL A 369 -21.39 17.40 10.38
C VAL A 369 -21.49 18.87 9.96
N ARG A 370 -22.63 19.48 10.26
CA ARG A 370 -22.89 20.90 10.03
C ARG A 370 -23.38 21.55 11.32
N GLN A 371 -22.91 22.76 11.57
CA GLN A 371 -23.37 23.57 12.69
C GLN A 371 -23.43 25.02 12.30
N TYR A 372 -24.42 25.76 12.80
CA TYR A 372 -24.51 27.19 12.60
C TYR A 372 -23.52 27.95 13.53
N ASP A 373 -22.72 28.82 12.93
CA ASP A 373 -21.80 29.71 13.65
C ASP A 373 -22.43 31.09 13.76
N ILE A 374 -23.01 31.38 14.92
CA ILE A 374 -23.73 32.62 15.21
C ILE A 374 -22.82 33.88 15.16
N ASN A 375 -21.50 33.71 15.39
CA ASN A 375 -20.58 34.85 15.43
C ASN A 375 -20.25 35.36 14.03
N ASN A 376 -20.31 34.49 13.05
CA ASN A 376 -19.86 34.79 11.68
C ASN A 376 -20.98 34.62 10.62
N ASP A 377 -22.21 34.33 11.06
CA ASP A 377 -23.36 34.05 10.16
C ASP A 377 -23.03 33.06 9.03
N ARG A 378 -22.53 31.87 9.42
CA ARG A 378 -22.11 30.83 8.48
C ARG A 378 -22.59 29.48 8.96
N LEU A 379 -22.70 28.56 7.99
CA LEU A 379 -23.01 27.16 8.22
C LEU A 379 -21.81 26.29 7.86
N PRO A 380 -20.72 26.25 8.69
CA PRO A 380 -19.59 25.39 8.44
C PRO A 380 -20.02 23.94 8.44
N CYS A 381 -19.60 23.21 7.41
CA CYS A 381 -19.80 21.79 7.26
C CYS A 381 -18.45 21.10 7.21
N ARG A 382 -18.32 20.00 7.91
CA ARG A 382 -17.14 19.18 7.98
C ARG A 382 -17.45 17.78 7.45
N ILE A 383 -16.63 17.32 6.53
CA ILE A 383 -16.68 15.97 5.96
C ILE A 383 -15.47 15.22 6.47
N ASP A 384 -15.68 14.13 7.20
CA ASP A 384 -14.64 13.36 7.89
C ASP A 384 -14.61 11.91 7.43
N VAL A 385 -13.39 11.37 7.34
CA VAL A 385 -13.12 9.93 7.22
C VAL A 385 -12.10 9.53 8.28
N LEU A 386 -12.36 8.47 9.03
CA LEU A 386 -11.43 7.83 9.96
C LEU A 386 -10.98 6.51 9.35
N TYR A 387 -9.68 6.32 9.18
CA TYR A 387 -9.14 5.12 8.54
C TYR A 387 -7.77 4.72 9.08
N GLY A 388 -7.40 3.51 8.74
CA GLY A 388 -6.06 2.98 8.89
C GLY A 388 -5.69 2.11 7.68
N TYR A 389 -4.42 1.91 7.45
CA TYR A 389 -3.93 1.00 6.42
C TYR A 389 -2.69 0.27 6.91
N SER A 390 -2.48 -0.94 6.41
CA SER A 390 -1.30 -1.73 6.70
C SER A 390 -1.02 -2.71 5.56
N THR A 391 0.25 -2.99 5.32
CA THR A 391 0.65 -4.06 4.42
C THR A 391 0.66 -5.37 5.21
N ILE A 392 -0.36 -6.18 5.03
CA ILE A 392 -0.55 -7.43 5.77
C ILE A 392 0.36 -8.53 5.20
N ARG A 393 0.50 -8.58 3.87
CA ARG A 393 1.29 -9.59 3.17
C ARG A 393 2.26 -8.92 2.19
N PRO A 394 3.38 -8.38 2.66
CA PRO A 394 4.32 -7.65 1.81
C PRO A 394 4.92 -8.52 0.69
N GLN A 395 4.97 -9.85 0.87
CA GLN A 395 5.42 -10.79 -0.16
C GLN A 395 4.51 -10.82 -1.41
N MET A 396 3.24 -10.42 -1.28
CA MET A 396 2.26 -10.35 -2.37
C MET A 396 2.24 -8.98 -3.07
N ALA A 397 3.24 -8.16 -2.85
CA ALA A 397 3.38 -6.87 -3.50
C ALA A 397 4.82 -6.67 -3.99
N VAL A 398 4.98 -5.87 -5.05
CA VAL A 398 6.25 -5.58 -5.72
C VAL A 398 6.30 -4.10 -6.06
N ARG A 399 7.44 -3.46 -5.82
CA ARG A 399 7.76 -2.13 -6.35
C ARG A 399 8.37 -2.27 -7.74
N MET A 400 7.96 -1.43 -8.66
CA MET A 400 8.35 -1.54 -10.06
C MET A 400 8.99 -0.24 -10.56
N TRP A 401 10.16 -0.40 -11.21
CA TRP A 401 10.86 0.64 -11.99
C TRP A 401 11.04 0.17 -13.43
N GLY A 402 11.75 0.95 -14.25
CA GLY A 402 12.02 0.59 -15.66
C GLY A 402 13.21 -0.36 -15.85
#